data_722e624be7c0aaed0054e93f58e1a4d6
#
_entry.id   722e624be7c0aaed0054e93f58e1a4d6
#
_cell.length_a   1.000
_cell.length_b   1.000
_cell.length_c   1.000
_cell.angle_alpha   90.00
_cell.angle_beta   90.00
_cell.angle_gamma   90.00
#
_symmetry.space_group_name_H-M   'P 1'
#
loop_
_entity.id
_entity.type
_entity.pdbx_description
1 polymer ?
#
loop_
_entity_poly.entity_id
_entity_poly.type
_entity_poly.pdbx_seq_one_letter_code
_entity_poly.pdbx_strand_id
1 'polypeptide(L)'
;MFIKISVKKHSQYISTIKNFLICSIGSFFLRGITAITSILTLYIFTPSEFGLLSIIQQFMLLFPLFLNLGLRQAFWMEYFHKNSIERRKLINRIIIIYLLIALPIITCCLLNKNTLNHIICFGKATAPMITIALFYSFIQFFSELYLQVLRNQMKAFLLTTLQIGAALITIIMNILLVFWMKIGIIGVIIANTCSIFFIACYGFYHYLKCDTHCYITHHKITSHAKYLFILGFPFIPNILFSWILSSGDRWVLAYLTNMENVGIYALSDMAGQLFNMCILYPMSASYIPYMLNKYAQKKEPFYEIERQNRKNMWWTMIIMGILVSIGTIFALFIGPSILPQKYVQSLNYVWIILMGYIFFMGTYFCSCILVFQKKTWNILGMNAIAASTNIILNFLLIPLFGIYGCTIATLFSYILFFYLNLRGAKKAI
;
A
#
# COMPACT_ATOMS: atom_id res chain seq x y z
N MET A 1 25.21 -6.23 -38.52
CA MET A 1 24.04 -6.79 -37.82
C MET A 1 24.15 -6.66 -36.31
N PHE A 2 25.30 -6.97 -35.68
CA PHE A 2 25.53 -6.89 -34.22
C PHE A 2 25.42 -5.45 -33.63
N ILE A 3 25.85 -4.43 -34.34
CA ILE A 3 25.77 -3.02 -33.88
C ILE A 3 24.31 -2.54 -33.80
N LYS A 4 23.43 -2.91 -34.74
CA LYS A 4 22.00 -2.56 -34.71
C LYS A 4 21.25 -3.24 -33.56
N ILE A 5 21.66 -4.44 -33.13
CA ILE A 5 21.07 -5.17 -31.99
C ILE A 5 21.49 -4.54 -30.67
N SER A 6 22.74 -4.06 -30.56
CA SER A 6 23.23 -3.38 -29.36
C SER A 6 22.55 -2.01 -29.16
N VAL A 7 22.41 -1.22 -30.23
CA VAL A 7 21.75 0.10 -30.17
C VAL A 7 20.26 -0.04 -29.84
N LYS A 8 19.58 -1.06 -30.38
CA LYS A 8 18.16 -1.32 -30.08
C LYS A 8 17.94 -1.77 -28.63
N LYS A 9 18.85 -2.58 -28.07
CA LYS A 9 18.85 -2.94 -26.64
C LYS A 9 19.10 -1.73 -25.73
N HIS A 10 20.03 -0.85 -26.10
CA HIS A 10 20.37 0.35 -25.33
C HIS A 10 19.20 1.35 -25.34
N SER A 11 18.54 1.54 -26.49
CA SER A 11 17.33 2.37 -26.61
C SER A 11 16.14 1.84 -25.81
N GLN A 12 15.92 0.52 -25.79
CA GLN A 12 14.88 -0.09 -24.95
C GLN A 12 15.18 0.06 -23.45
N TYR A 13 16.43 -0.05 -23.04
CA TYR A 13 16.85 0.13 -21.65
C TYR A 13 16.64 1.57 -21.17
N ILE A 14 17.03 2.56 -21.98
CA ILE A 14 16.81 4.00 -21.70
C ILE A 14 15.30 4.31 -21.61
N SER A 15 14.50 3.77 -22.53
CA SER A 15 13.04 3.93 -22.49
C SER A 15 12.42 3.33 -21.23
N THR A 16 12.88 2.18 -20.79
CA THR A 16 12.41 1.52 -19.56
C THR A 16 12.76 2.33 -18.32
N ILE A 17 13.99 2.85 -18.22
CA ILE A 17 14.41 3.73 -17.12
C ILE A 17 13.58 5.02 -17.11
N LYS A 18 13.41 5.65 -18.29
CA LYS A 18 12.60 6.87 -18.42
C LYS A 18 11.16 6.63 -17.94
N ASN A 19 10.52 5.55 -18.38
CA ASN A 19 9.16 5.19 -17.96
C ASN A 19 9.09 4.90 -16.45
N PHE A 20 10.10 4.24 -15.90
CA PHE A 20 10.21 3.99 -14.47
C PHE A 20 10.30 5.30 -13.67
N LEU A 21 11.19 6.22 -14.08
CA LEU A 21 11.33 7.52 -13.43
C LEU A 21 10.03 8.32 -13.48
N ILE A 22 9.36 8.36 -14.63
CA ILE A 22 8.08 9.06 -14.79
C ILE A 22 7.01 8.47 -13.85
N CYS A 23 6.88 7.15 -13.79
CA CYS A 23 5.93 6.49 -12.88
C CYS A 23 6.26 6.74 -11.40
N SER A 24 7.56 6.75 -11.05
CA SER A 24 8.01 7.01 -9.68
C SER A 24 7.70 8.44 -9.25
N ILE A 25 7.93 9.42 -10.13
CA ILE A 25 7.59 10.82 -9.89
C ILE A 25 6.08 10.97 -9.67
N GLY A 26 5.24 10.38 -10.53
CA GLY A 26 3.78 10.44 -10.36
C GLY A 26 3.30 9.85 -9.04
N SER A 27 3.82 8.70 -8.67
CA SER A 27 3.49 8.05 -7.40
C SER A 27 3.98 8.86 -6.19
N PHE A 28 5.14 9.50 -6.30
CA PHE A 28 5.68 10.39 -5.28
C PHE A 28 4.79 11.63 -5.10
N PHE A 29 4.41 12.28 -6.19
CA PHE A 29 3.51 13.45 -6.14
C PHE A 29 2.16 13.09 -5.52
N LEU A 30 1.52 12.00 -5.95
CA LEU A 30 0.24 11.58 -5.40
C LEU A 30 0.30 11.38 -3.88
N ARG A 31 1.29 10.65 -3.41
CA ARG A 31 1.44 10.35 -1.98
C ARG A 31 1.98 11.53 -1.17
N GLY A 32 2.88 12.32 -1.74
CA GLY A 32 3.38 13.54 -1.11
C GLY A 32 2.25 14.55 -0.87
N ILE A 33 1.36 14.69 -1.84
CA ILE A 33 0.18 15.53 -1.74
C ILE A 33 -0.79 15.02 -0.67
N THR A 34 -1.03 13.71 -0.59
CA THR A 34 -1.87 13.15 0.49
C THR A 34 -1.24 13.38 1.87
N ALA A 35 0.08 13.32 2.00
CA ALA A 35 0.77 13.64 3.25
C ALA A 35 0.63 15.13 3.61
N ILE A 36 0.78 16.03 2.65
CA ILE A 36 0.60 17.48 2.89
C ILE A 36 -0.85 17.78 3.32
N THR A 37 -1.85 17.20 2.63
CA THR A 37 -3.25 17.38 3.02
C THR A 37 -3.54 16.83 4.42
N SER A 38 -2.92 15.71 4.80
CA SER A 38 -3.04 15.17 6.17
C SER A 38 -2.43 16.11 7.21
N ILE A 39 -1.26 16.72 6.94
CA ILE A 39 -0.65 17.71 7.84
C ILE A 39 -1.56 18.94 7.98
N LEU A 40 -2.13 19.44 6.89
CA LEU A 40 -3.06 20.56 6.93
C LEU A 40 -4.31 20.25 7.77
N THR A 41 -4.82 19.02 7.72
CA THR A 41 -5.99 18.62 8.52
C THR A 41 -5.72 18.58 10.02
N LEU A 42 -4.45 18.45 10.46
CA LEU A 42 -4.08 18.49 11.89
C LEU A 42 -4.45 19.82 12.58
N TYR A 43 -4.44 20.91 11.83
CA TYR A 43 -4.82 22.22 12.36
C TYR A 43 -6.32 22.33 12.65
N ILE A 44 -7.14 21.55 11.95
CA ILE A 44 -8.61 21.57 12.09
C ILE A 44 -9.07 20.48 13.05
N PHE A 45 -8.59 19.25 12.88
CA PHE A 45 -9.08 18.10 13.63
C PHE A 45 -8.44 17.99 15.01
N THR A 46 -9.24 17.53 15.96
CA THR A 46 -8.76 17.04 17.24
C THR A 46 -8.01 15.71 17.06
N PRO A 47 -7.12 15.30 17.98
CA PRO A 47 -6.49 13.99 17.92
C PRO A 47 -7.49 12.83 17.83
N SER A 48 -8.62 12.93 18.51
CA SER A 48 -9.69 11.91 18.44
C SER A 48 -10.33 11.82 17.06
N GLU A 49 -10.59 12.95 16.41
CA GLU A 49 -11.13 13.00 15.04
C GLU A 49 -10.12 12.47 14.01
N PHE A 50 -8.84 12.82 14.19
CA PHE A 50 -7.77 12.31 13.33
C PHE A 50 -7.55 10.81 13.52
N GLY A 51 -7.71 10.30 14.75
CA GLY A 51 -7.70 8.88 15.05
C GLY A 51 -8.83 8.11 14.34
N LEU A 52 -10.05 8.64 14.42
CA LEU A 52 -11.21 8.07 13.74
C LEU A 52 -11.01 8.07 12.22
N LEU A 53 -10.55 9.21 11.66
CA LEU A 53 -10.20 9.31 10.24
C LEU A 53 -9.16 8.25 9.84
N SER A 54 -8.13 8.07 10.65
CA SER A 54 -7.09 7.08 10.41
C SER A 54 -7.63 5.65 10.35
N ILE A 55 -8.53 5.27 11.26
CA ILE A 55 -9.19 3.93 11.24
C ILE A 55 -10.03 3.76 9.97
N ILE A 56 -10.84 4.77 9.62
CA ILE A 56 -11.66 4.72 8.41
C ILE A 56 -10.79 4.59 7.15
N GLN A 57 -9.68 5.32 7.07
CA GLN A 57 -8.75 5.23 5.94
C GLN A 57 -8.10 3.83 5.85
N GLN A 58 -7.75 3.22 6.97
CA GLN A 58 -7.22 1.85 6.98
C GLN A 58 -8.29 0.82 6.59
N PHE A 59 -9.54 1.02 7.00
CA PHE A 59 -10.65 0.22 6.50
C PHE A 59 -10.83 0.36 4.98
N MET A 60 -10.77 1.57 4.45
CA MET A 60 -10.84 1.85 3.01
C MET A 60 -9.68 1.19 2.22
N LEU A 61 -8.55 0.90 2.85
CA LEU A 61 -7.44 0.14 2.26
C LEU A 61 -7.62 -1.38 2.37
N LEU A 62 -8.18 -1.86 3.46
CA LEU A 62 -8.36 -3.29 3.73
C LEU A 62 -9.57 -3.88 3.02
N PHE A 63 -10.72 -3.21 3.11
CA PHE A 63 -12.00 -3.76 2.66
C PHE A 63 -12.03 -4.13 1.15
N PRO A 64 -11.40 -3.37 0.24
CA PRO A 64 -11.28 -3.76 -1.17
C PRO A 64 -10.62 -5.11 -1.40
N LEU A 65 -9.76 -5.58 -0.48
CA LEU A 65 -9.15 -6.90 -0.57
C LEU A 65 -10.22 -8.01 -0.50
N PHE A 66 -11.20 -7.85 0.39
CA PHE A 66 -12.32 -8.79 0.53
C PHE A 66 -13.31 -8.70 -0.62
N LEU A 67 -13.45 -7.54 -1.26
CA LEU A 67 -14.31 -7.38 -2.43
C LEU A 67 -13.71 -7.99 -3.69
N ASN A 68 -12.40 -7.90 -3.88
CA ASN A 68 -11.75 -8.35 -5.10
C ASN A 68 -11.25 -9.80 -5.06
N LEU A 69 -11.10 -10.39 -3.87
CA LEU A 69 -10.69 -11.79 -3.65
C LEU A 69 -9.51 -12.24 -4.55
N GLY A 70 -8.52 -11.37 -4.76
CA GLY A 70 -7.33 -11.68 -5.55
C GLY A 70 -7.51 -11.55 -7.09
N LEU A 71 -8.68 -11.12 -7.58
CA LEU A 71 -8.94 -10.96 -9.02
C LEU A 71 -7.94 -10.02 -9.70
N ARG A 72 -7.47 -8.98 -9.01
CA ARG A 72 -6.47 -8.05 -9.54
C ARG A 72 -5.11 -8.74 -9.75
N GLN A 73 -4.70 -9.60 -8.84
CA GLN A 73 -3.46 -10.38 -8.94
C GLN A 73 -3.56 -11.41 -10.06
N ALA A 74 -4.69 -12.10 -10.18
CA ALA A 74 -4.97 -13.01 -11.27
C ALA A 74 -4.95 -12.29 -12.63
N PHE A 75 -5.53 -11.09 -12.72
CA PHE A 75 -5.46 -10.25 -13.92
C PHE A 75 -4.03 -9.93 -14.33
N TRP A 76 -3.18 -9.53 -13.38
CA TRP A 76 -1.79 -9.20 -13.65
C TRP A 76 -1.01 -10.41 -14.21
N MET A 77 -1.23 -11.60 -13.66
CA MET A 77 -0.55 -12.83 -14.11
C MET A 77 -1.01 -13.26 -15.51
N GLU A 78 -2.32 -13.20 -15.79
CA GLU A 78 -2.90 -13.65 -17.06
C GLU A 78 -2.71 -12.67 -18.21
N TYR A 79 -2.51 -11.38 -17.93
CA TYR A 79 -2.51 -10.32 -18.93
C TYR A 79 -1.49 -10.53 -20.05
N PHE A 80 -0.28 -10.97 -19.72
CA PHE A 80 0.82 -11.10 -20.67
C PHE A 80 0.72 -12.36 -21.55
N HIS A 81 -0.07 -13.34 -21.14
CA HIS A 81 -0.31 -14.57 -21.89
C HIS A 81 -1.43 -14.44 -22.94
N LYS A 82 -2.07 -13.27 -23.03
CA LYS A 82 -3.25 -13.03 -23.85
C LYS A 82 -2.97 -12.03 -24.98
N ASN A 83 -3.59 -12.23 -26.14
CA ASN A 83 -3.61 -11.25 -27.23
C ASN A 83 -4.59 -10.10 -26.91
N SER A 84 -4.65 -9.06 -27.75
CA SER A 84 -5.44 -7.84 -27.50
C SER A 84 -6.94 -8.11 -27.31
N ILE A 85 -7.52 -9.00 -28.10
CA ILE A 85 -8.96 -9.36 -28.02
C ILE A 85 -9.21 -10.17 -26.74
N GLU A 86 -8.35 -11.11 -26.41
CA GLU A 86 -8.47 -11.92 -25.20
C GLU A 86 -8.26 -11.12 -23.92
N ARG A 87 -7.38 -10.09 -23.93
CA ARG A 87 -7.20 -9.16 -22.81
C ARG A 87 -8.50 -8.42 -22.50
N ARG A 88 -9.22 -7.98 -23.53
CA ARG A 88 -10.52 -7.32 -23.34
C ARG A 88 -11.57 -8.27 -22.78
N LYS A 89 -11.63 -9.52 -23.31
CA LYS A 89 -12.50 -10.57 -22.74
C LYS A 89 -12.15 -10.86 -21.27
N LEU A 90 -10.86 -10.85 -20.92
CA LEU A 90 -10.41 -11.03 -19.53
C LEU A 90 -10.88 -9.88 -18.63
N ILE A 91 -10.72 -8.62 -19.06
CA ILE A 91 -11.21 -7.45 -18.34
C ILE A 91 -12.71 -7.54 -18.07
N ASN A 92 -13.52 -7.84 -19.13
CA ASN A 92 -14.97 -7.97 -18.97
C ASN A 92 -15.37 -9.05 -17.98
N ARG A 93 -14.71 -10.22 -18.04
CA ARG A 93 -14.98 -11.32 -17.11
C ARG A 93 -14.66 -10.94 -15.69
N ILE A 94 -13.52 -10.32 -15.46
CA ILE A 94 -13.10 -9.87 -14.13
C ILE A 94 -14.08 -8.83 -13.58
N ILE A 95 -14.54 -7.88 -14.39
CA ILE A 95 -15.55 -6.90 -13.98
C ILE A 95 -16.86 -7.60 -13.59
N ILE A 96 -17.36 -8.53 -14.40
CA ILE A 96 -18.60 -9.26 -14.10
C ILE A 96 -18.46 -10.08 -12.81
N ILE A 97 -17.35 -10.83 -12.66
CA ILE A 97 -17.11 -11.63 -11.46
C ILE A 97 -17.02 -10.71 -10.22
N TYR A 98 -16.32 -9.58 -10.36
CA TYR A 98 -16.23 -8.60 -9.27
C TYR A 98 -17.62 -8.06 -8.88
N LEU A 99 -18.46 -7.67 -9.85
CA LEU A 99 -19.81 -7.17 -9.57
C LEU A 99 -20.66 -8.22 -8.88
N LEU A 100 -20.61 -9.49 -9.33
CA LEU A 100 -21.36 -10.58 -8.72
C LEU A 100 -20.97 -10.83 -7.26
N ILE A 101 -19.73 -10.54 -6.87
CA ILE A 101 -19.25 -10.71 -5.49
C ILE A 101 -19.46 -9.43 -4.68
N ALA A 102 -19.05 -8.29 -5.24
CA ALA A 102 -19.01 -7.04 -4.50
C ALA A 102 -20.40 -6.47 -4.21
N LEU A 103 -21.36 -6.59 -5.15
CA LEU A 103 -22.71 -6.05 -4.95
C LEU A 103 -23.44 -6.70 -3.76
N PRO A 104 -23.52 -8.04 -3.62
CA PRO A 104 -24.14 -8.66 -2.46
C PRO A 104 -23.43 -8.29 -1.14
N ILE A 105 -22.09 -8.28 -1.13
CA ILE A 105 -21.32 -7.95 0.08
C ILE A 105 -21.61 -6.49 0.49
N ILE A 106 -21.55 -5.55 -0.44
CA ILE A 106 -21.80 -4.14 -0.15
C ILE A 106 -23.23 -3.90 0.29
N THR A 107 -24.21 -4.54 -0.37
CA THR A 107 -25.61 -4.43 0.03
C THR A 107 -25.82 -4.96 1.45
N CYS A 108 -25.24 -6.10 1.79
CA CYS A 108 -25.26 -6.64 3.14
C CYS A 108 -24.60 -5.68 4.15
N CYS A 109 -23.45 -5.10 3.83
CA CYS A 109 -22.77 -4.11 4.67
C CYS A 109 -23.58 -2.82 4.84
N LEU A 110 -24.26 -2.35 3.80
CA LEU A 110 -25.12 -1.16 3.87
C LEU A 110 -26.35 -1.37 4.73
N LEU A 111 -26.97 -2.54 4.64
CA LEU A 111 -28.11 -2.91 5.50
C LEU A 111 -27.69 -3.01 6.97
N ASN A 112 -26.46 -3.48 7.23
CA ASN A 112 -25.91 -3.66 8.58
C ASN A 112 -24.89 -2.58 8.97
N LYS A 113 -25.01 -1.35 8.42
CA LYS A 113 -24.04 -0.27 8.65
C LYS A 113 -23.77 0.08 10.11
N ASN A 114 -24.78 -0.04 10.98
CA ASN A 114 -24.62 0.21 12.42
C ASN A 114 -23.75 -0.85 13.08
N THR A 115 -23.95 -2.13 12.79
CA THR A 115 -23.11 -3.23 13.28
C THR A 115 -21.69 -3.07 12.75
N LEU A 116 -21.53 -2.72 11.47
CA LEU A 116 -20.24 -2.47 10.87
C LEU A 116 -19.51 -1.30 11.54
N ASN A 117 -20.24 -0.21 11.87
CA ASN A 117 -19.70 0.91 12.64
C ASN A 117 -19.18 0.48 14.01
N HIS A 118 -19.93 -0.35 14.73
CA HIS A 118 -19.48 -0.88 16.03
C HIS A 118 -18.23 -1.73 15.90
N ILE A 119 -18.16 -2.59 14.89
CA ILE A 119 -17.00 -3.50 14.68
C ILE A 119 -15.75 -2.71 14.26
N ILE A 120 -15.88 -1.76 13.33
CA ILE A 120 -14.72 -1.08 12.72
C ILE A 120 -14.32 0.16 13.49
N CYS A 121 -15.29 1.01 13.86
CA CYS A 121 -15.07 2.33 14.43
C CYS A 121 -15.53 2.43 15.90
N PHE A 122 -15.82 1.29 16.54
CA PHE A 122 -16.28 1.24 17.95
C PHE A 122 -17.51 2.14 18.22
N GLY A 123 -18.40 2.26 17.24
CA GLY A 123 -19.61 3.09 17.31
C GLY A 123 -19.38 4.60 17.15
N LYS A 124 -18.13 5.05 16.94
CA LYS A 124 -17.76 6.48 16.90
C LYS A 124 -17.93 7.14 15.53
N ALA A 125 -18.07 6.36 14.44
CA ALA A 125 -18.33 6.91 13.13
C ALA A 125 -19.81 7.21 12.92
N THR A 126 -20.12 8.15 12.03
CA THR A 126 -21.50 8.40 11.60
C THR A 126 -21.87 7.49 10.42
N ALA A 127 -23.16 7.23 10.24
CA ALA A 127 -23.65 6.40 9.14
C ALA A 127 -23.19 6.86 7.75
N PRO A 128 -23.15 8.16 7.41
CA PRO A 128 -22.58 8.65 6.15
C PRO A 128 -21.10 8.30 5.95
N MET A 129 -20.27 8.36 7.01
CA MET A 129 -18.84 8.01 6.92
C MET A 129 -18.65 6.56 6.44
N ILE A 130 -19.38 5.62 7.03
CA ILE A 130 -19.32 4.20 6.65
C ILE A 130 -19.85 4.00 5.22
N THR A 131 -20.96 4.64 4.87
CA THR A 131 -21.56 4.52 3.53
C THR A 131 -20.58 5.00 2.45
N ILE A 132 -19.94 6.16 2.64
CA ILE A 132 -18.98 6.70 1.67
C ILE A 132 -17.71 5.83 1.63
N ALA A 133 -17.24 5.31 2.76
CA ALA A 133 -16.10 4.39 2.80
C ALA A 133 -16.36 3.08 2.06
N LEU A 134 -17.59 2.52 2.14
CA LEU A 134 -18.01 1.36 1.35
C LEU A 134 -18.05 1.68 -0.15
N PHE A 135 -18.60 2.85 -0.51
CA PHE A 135 -18.64 3.31 -1.90
C PHE A 135 -17.23 3.54 -2.47
N TYR A 136 -16.33 4.15 -1.68
CA TYR A 136 -14.90 4.23 -2.01
C TYR A 136 -14.33 2.86 -2.33
N SER A 137 -14.51 1.90 -1.43
CA SER A 137 -13.96 0.55 -1.55
C SER A 137 -14.47 -0.18 -2.79
N PHE A 138 -15.73 0.08 -3.18
CA PHE A 138 -16.31 -0.46 -4.41
C PHE A 138 -15.66 0.13 -5.66
N ILE A 139 -15.51 1.45 -5.71
CA ILE A 139 -14.97 2.15 -6.88
C ILE A 139 -13.47 1.90 -7.02
N GLN A 140 -12.75 1.72 -5.92
CA GLN A 140 -11.30 1.53 -5.92
C GLN A 140 -10.87 0.36 -6.83
N PHE A 141 -11.67 -0.69 -6.93
CA PHE A 141 -11.37 -1.80 -7.82
C PHE A 141 -11.26 -1.37 -9.28
N PHE A 142 -12.19 -0.58 -9.78
CA PHE A 142 -12.21 -0.12 -11.18
C PHE A 142 -11.03 0.82 -11.47
N SER A 143 -10.73 1.75 -10.56
CA SER A 143 -9.58 2.65 -10.69
C SER A 143 -8.27 1.89 -10.71
N GLU A 144 -8.06 0.94 -9.77
CA GLU A 144 -6.86 0.12 -9.69
C GLU A 144 -6.72 -0.84 -10.88
N LEU A 145 -7.83 -1.42 -11.36
CA LEU A 145 -7.83 -2.27 -12.56
C LEU A 145 -7.36 -1.46 -13.79
N TYR A 146 -7.88 -0.25 -13.97
CA TYR A 146 -7.47 0.59 -15.08
C TYR A 146 -5.99 1.03 -14.99
N LEU A 147 -5.55 1.48 -13.81
CA LEU A 147 -4.14 1.80 -13.59
C LEU A 147 -3.24 0.58 -13.84
N GLN A 148 -3.69 -0.63 -13.50
CA GLN A 148 -2.96 -1.86 -13.80
C GLN A 148 -2.88 -2.14 -15.30
N VAL A 149 -3.94 -1.88 -16.06
CA VAL A 149 -3.94 -1.97 -17.53
C VAL A 149 -2.89 -1.02 -18.11
N LEU A 150 -2.84 0.23 -17.66
CA LEU A 150 -1.86 1.22 -18.12
C LEU A 150 -0.42 0.81 -17.78
N ARG A 151 -0.19 0.27 -16.57
CA ARG A 151 1.11 -0.29 -16.17
C ARG A 151 1.55 -1.42 -17.09
N ASN A 152 0.65 -2.35 -17.37
CA ASN A 152 0.93 -3.50 -18.24
C ASN A 152 1.15 -3.09 -19.71
N GLN A 153 0.54 -1.97 -20.15
CA GLN A 153 0.75 -1.39 -21.49
C GLN A 153 1.96 -0.47 -21.56
N MET A 154 2.71 -0.29 -20.46
CA MET A 154 3.85 0.65 -20.35
C MET A 154 3.48 2.11 -20.71
N LYS A 155 2.22 2.50 -20.52
CA LYS A 155 1.75 3.88 -20.74
C LYS A 155 2.04 4.77 -19.52
N ALA A 156 3.33 4.93 -19.21
CA ALA A 156 3.80 5.61 -18.01
C ALA A 156 3.31 7.07 -17.92
N PHE A 157 3.33 7.81 -19.02
CA PHE A 157 2.90 9.21 -19.05
C PHE A 157 1.43 9.37 -18.67
N LEU A 158 0.53 8.60 -19.30
CA LEU A 158 -0.90 8.66 -19.00
C LEU A 158 -1.20 8.22 -17.56
N LEU A 159 -0.53 7.16 -17.10
CA LEU A 159 -0.64 6.71 -15.70
C LEU A 159 -0.28 7.82 -14.73
N THR A 160 0.85 8.49 -14.94
CA THR A 160 1.34 9.59 -14.10
C THR A 160 0.41 10.79 -14.15
N THR A 161 -0.07 11.18 -15.34
CA THR A 161 -1.01 12.30 -15.50
C THR A 161 -2.31 12.06 -14.75
N LEU A 162 -2.87 10.84 -14.81
CA LEU A 162 -4.08 10.50 -14.05
C LEU A 162 -3.85 10.50 -12.54
N GLN A 163 -2.69 10.01 -12.08
CA GLN A 163 -2.35 10.06 -10.66
C GLN A 163 -2.18 11.50 -10.16
N ILE A 164 -1.53 12.36 -10.93
CA ILE A 164 -1.41 13.79 -10.59
C ILE A 164 -2.79 14.46 -10.60
N GLY A 165 -3.61 14.19 -11.60
CA GLY A 165 -4.98 14.72 -11.67
C GLY A 165 -5.83 14.31 -10.45
N ALA A 166 -5.77 13.03 -10.06
CA ALA A 166 -6.44 12.54 -8.86
C ALA A 166 -5.93 13.23 -7.58
N ALA A 167 -4.62 13.46 -7.48
CA ALA A 167 -4.01 14.15 -6.37
C ALA A 167 -4.48 15.63 -6.28
N LEU A 168 -4.55 16.32 -7.39
CA LEU A 168 -5.07 17.69 -7.46
C LEU A 168 -6.55 17.74 -7.05
N ILE A 169 -7.37 16.79 -7.50
CA ILE A 169 -8.77 16.67 -7.07
C ILE A 169 -8.84 16.47 -5.55
N THR A 170 -8.00 15.60 -4.99
CA THR A 170 -7.95 15.39 -3.54
C THR A 170 -7.66 16.69 -2.79
N ILE A 171 -6.67 17.49 -3.23
CA ILE A 171 -6.34 18.77 -2.59
C ILE A 171 -7.49 19.75 -2.70
N ILE A 172 -7.98 19.98 -3.91
CA ILE A 172 -9.04 20.96 -4.18
C ILE A 172 -10.28 20.62 -3.35
N MET A 173 -10.69 19.34 -3.35
CA MET A 173 -11.84 18.89 -2.58
C MET A 173 -11.59 18.96 -1.07
N ASN A 174 -10.39 18.68 -0.57
CA ASN A 174 -10.07 18.88 0.85
C ASN A 174 -10.15 20.35 1.24
N ILE A 175 -9.59 21.26 0.44
CA ILE A 175 -9.67 22.70 0.71
C ILE A 175 -11.12 23.13 0.71
N LEU A 176 -11.92 22.73 -0.26
CA LEU A 176 -13.31 23.12 -0.38
C LEU A 176 -14.19 22.54 0.75
N LEU A 177 -14.10 21.21 0.99
CA LEU A 177 -15.00 20.52 1.91
C LEU A 177 -14.58 20.65 3.37
N VAL A 178 -13.26 20.62 3.65
CA VAL A 178 -12.76 20.62 5.03
C VAL A 178 -12.49 22.04 5.53
N PHE A 179 -11.81 22.87 4.72
CA PHE A 179 -11.43 24.22 5.15
C PHE A 179 -12.55 25.23 4.95
N TRP A 180 -13.22 25.21 3.80
CA TRP A 180 -14.22 26.22 3.47
C TRP A 180 -15.61 25.83 3.97
N MET A 181 -16.10 24.63 3.66
CA MET A 181 -17.42 24.14 4.09
C MET A 181 -17.44 23.55 5.51
N LYS A 182 -16.28 23.28 6.11
CA LYS A 182 -16.10 22.72 7.47
C LYS A 182 -16.90 21.44 7.72
N ILE A 183 -17.03 20.57 6.70
CA ILE A 183 -17.78 19.31 6.80
C ILE A 183 -17.03 18.27 7.69
N GLY A 184 -15.79 18.55 8.09
CA GLY A 184 -15.03 17.67 8.98
C GLY A 184 -14.51 16.40 8.29
N ILE A 185 -14.50 15.28 9.02
CA ILE A 185 -13.97 13.98 8.55
C ILE A 185 -14.64 13.51 7.25
N ILE A 186 -15.95 13.71 7.13
CA ILE A 186 -16.72 13.33 5.93
C ILE A 186 -16.13 13.99 4.69
N GLY A 187 -15.73 15.26 4.79
CA GLY A 187 -15.11 16.00 3.70
C GLY A 187 -13.84 15.31 3.17
N VAL A 188 -12.97 14.81 4.05
CA VAL A 188 -11.76 14.06 3.66
C VAL A 188 -12.10 12.76 2.94
N ILE A 189 -13.09 12.02 3.46
CA ILE A 189 -13.51 10.75 2.85
C ILE A 189 -14.13 10.99 1.45
N ILE A 190 -14.95 12.03 1.29
CA ILE A 190 -15.49 12.44 -0.01
C ILE A 190 -14.36 12.84 -0.97
N ALA A 191 -13.40 13.66 -0.52
CA ALA A 191 -12.28 14.09 -1.35
C ALA A 191 -11.48 12.89 -1.90
N ASN A 192 -11.17 11.91 -1.05
CA ASN A 192 -10.52 10.67 -1.46
C ASN A 192 -11.39 9.86 -2.44
N THR A 193 -12.69 9.82 -2.22
CA THR A 193 -13.63 9.10 -3.09
C THR A 193 -13.72 9.75 -4.47
N CYS A 194 -13.80 11.08 -4.54
CA CYS A 194 -13.83 11.82 -5.81
C CYS A 194 -12.56 11.58 -6.64
N SER A 195 -11.40 11.49 -6.01
CA SER A 195 -10.14 11.26 -6.71
C SER A 195 -10.06 9.90 -7.39
N ILE A 196 -10.49 8.83 -6.71
CA ILE A 196 -10.53 7.50 -7.33
C ILE A 196 -11.66 7.36 -8.33
N PHE A 197 -12.81 8.03 -8.09
CA PHE A 197 -13.92 8.08 -9.02
C PHE A 197 -13.52 8.71 -10.36
N PHE A 198 -12.74 9.79 -10.32
CA PHE A 198 -12.18 10.41 -11.53
C PHE A 198 -11.38 9.39 -12.36
N ILE A 199 -10.48 8.60 -11.74
CA ILE A 199 -9.70 7.59 -12.44
C ILE A 199 -10.62 6.50 -13.02
N ALA A 200 -11.61 6.05 -12.24
CA ALA A 200 -12.56 5.02 -12.67
C ALA A 200 -13.41 5.50 -13.87
N CYS A 201 -13.92 6.73 -13.82
CA CYS A 201 -14.68 7.33 -14.93
C CYS A 201 -13.85 7.47 -16.20
N TYR A 202 -12.59 7.95 -16.06
CA TYR A 202 -11.70 8.05 -17.21
C TYR A 202 -11.40 6.65 -17.79
N GLY A 203 -11.17 5.66 -16.92
CA GLY A 203 -10.98 4.28 -17.34
C GLY A 203 -12.17 3.71 -18.09
N PHE A 204 -13.37 3.95 -17.60
CA PHE A 204 -14.62 3.54 -18.23
C PHE A 204 -14.83 4.22 -19.60
N TYR A 205 -14.61 5.54 -19.67
CA TYR A 205 -14.67 6.30 -20.94
C TYR A 205 -13.68 5.73 -21.97
N HIS A 206 -12.43 5.51 -21.58
CA HIS A 206 -11.41 4.94 -22.47
C HIS A 206 -11.77 3.52 -22.91
N TYR A 207 -12.38 2.75 -22.02
CA TYR A 207 -12.86 1.40 -22.31
C TYR A 207 -13.99 1.40 -23.35
N LEU A 208 -14.96 2.29 -23.24
CA LEU A 208 -16.08 2.41 -24.18
C LEU A 208 -15.64 2.88 -25.57
N LYS A 209 -14.64 3.76 -25.65
CA LYS A 209 -14.12 4.30 -26.91
C LYS A 209 -13.38 3.27 -27.79
N CYS A 210 -13.03 2.12 -27.22
CA CYS A 210 -12.38 1.05 -27.99
C CYS A 210 -13.43 0.19 -28.72
N ASP A 211 -13.56 0.30 -30.03
CA ASP A 211 -14.62 -0.25 -30.91
C ASP A 211 -14.71 -1.79 -31.07
N THR A 212 -14.12 -2.58 -30.23
CA THR A 212 -14.24 -4.04 -30.37
C THR A 212 -15.40 -4.60 -29.54
N HIS A 213 -16.54 -4.83 -30.16
CA HIS A 213 -17.65 -5.58 -29.55
C HIS A 213 -17.21 -7.04 -29.27
N CYS A 214 -16.92 -7.34 -28.02
CA CYS A 214 -16.61 -8.70 -27.58
C CYS A 214 -17.82 -9.28 -26.85
N TYR A 215 -18.59 -10.14 -27.52
CA TYR A 215 -19.65 -10.90 -26.87
C TYR A 215 -19.04 -11.94 -25.92
N ILE A 216 -19.56 -11.96 -24.68
CA ILE A 216 -19.19 -12.96 -23.68
C ILE A 216 -20.27 -14.04 -23.70
N THR A 217 -19.87 -15.26 -24.03
CA THR A 217 -20.74 -16.42 -23.87
C THR A 217 -20.84 -16.79 -22.40
N HIS A 218 -22.03 -16.75 -21.83
CA HIS A 218 -22.32 -17.01 -20.42
C HIS A 218 -21.78 -18.35 -19.90
N HIS A 219 -21.75 -19.37 -20.75
CA HIS A 219 -21.37 -20.76 -20.38
C HIS A 219 -19.91 -20.94 -19.92
N LYS A 220 -19.03 -19.93 -20.10
CA LYS A 220 -17.61 -20.00 -19.72
C LYS A 220 -17.23 -19.14 -18.51
N ILE A 221 -18.18 -18.47 -17.86
CA ILE A 221 -17.87 -17.55 -16.75
C ILE A 221 -17.46 -18.33 -15.50
N THR A 222 -18.20 -19.38 -15.13
CA THR A 222 -17.97 -20.15 -13.90
C THR A 222 -16.63 -20.90 -13.88
N SER A 223 -16.27 -21.56 -15.00
CA SER A 223 -14.99 -22.27 -15.11
C SER A 223 -13.79 -21.33 -15.06
N HIS A 224 -13.91 -20.16 -15.71
CA HIS A 224 -12.89 -19.13 -15.67
C HIS A 224 -12.82 -18.41 -14.31
N ALA A 225 -13.96 -18.22 -13.62
CA ALA A 225 -13.98 -17.67 -12.28
C ALA A 225 -13.18 -18.56 -11.32
N LYS A 226 -13.45 -19.86 -11.31
CA LYS A 226 -12.69 -20.82 -10.49
C LYS A 226 -11.19 -20.75 -10.77
N TYR A 227 -10.80 -20.70 -12.03
CA TYR A 227 -9.39 -20.56 -12.45
C TYR A 227 -8.76 -19.27 -11.92
N LEU A 228 -9.42 -18.12 -12.09
CA LEU A 228 -8.93 -16.81 -11.61
C LEU A 228 -8.83 -16.76 -10.09
N PHE A 229 -9.77 -17.38 -9.37
CA PHE A 229 -9.68 -17.50 -7.91
C PHE A 229 -8.51 -18.36 -7.48
N ILE A 230 -8.30 -19.54 -8.07
CA ILE A 230 -7.16 -20.41 -7.76
C ILE A 230 -5.85 -19.65 -7.96
N LEU A 231 -5.78 -18.81 -9.00
CA LEU A 231 -4.58 -18.02 -9.32
C LEU A 231 -4.36 -16.85 -8.36
N GLY A 232 -5.44 -16.16 -7.96
CA GLY A 232 -5.38 -14.94 -7.14
C GLY A 232 -5.43 -15.19 -5.63
N PHE A 233 -6.12 -16.23 -5.18
CA PHE A 233 -6.34 -16.53 -3.76
C PHE A 233 -5.06 -16.64 -2.92
N PRO A 234 -3.98 -17.28 -3.39
CA PRO A 234 -2.74 -17.39 -2.61
C PRO A 234 -2.10 -16.06 -2.23
N PHE A 235 -2.42 -14.97 -2.94
CA PHE A 235 -1.89 -13.63 -2.63
C PHE A 235 -2.65 -12.94 -1.48
N ILE A 236 -3.91 -13.34 -1.22
CA ILE A 236 -4.75 -12.69 -0.20
C ILE A 236 -4.14 -12.80 1.20
N PRO A 237 -3.72 -13.99 1.69
CA PRO A 237 -3.12 -14.09 3.01
C PRO A 237 -1.86 -13.23 3.16
N ASN A 238 -1.01 -13.16 2.13
CA ASN A 238 0.20 -12.36 2.20
C ASN A 238 -0.10 -10.85 2.30
N ILE A 239 -1.09 -10.35 1.55
CA ILE A 239 -1.52 -8.94 1.62
C ILE A 239 -2.16 -8.66 2.98
N LEU A 240 -2.97 -9.58 3.49
CA LEU A 240 -3.62 -9.46 4.80
C LEU A 240 -2.59 -9.39 5.93
N PHE A 241 -1.63 -10.31 5.97
CA PHE A 241 -0.57 -10.29 6.99
C PHE A 241 0.31 -9.04 6.87
N SER A 242 0.64 -8.61 5.65
CA SER A 242 1.36 -7.34 5.45
C SER A 242 0.58 -6.14 5.96
N TRP A 243 -0.74 -6.12 5.74
CA TRP A 243 -1.61 -5.07 6.22
C TRP A 243 -1.72 -5.10 7.76
N ILE A 244 -1.90 -6.29 8.37
CA ILE A 244 -1.91 -6.45 9.83
C ILE A 244 -0.61 -5.89 10.42
N LEU A 245 0.53 -6.28 9.87
CA LEU A 245 1.85 -5.87 10.36
C LEU A 245 2.08 -4.36 10.24
N SER A 246 1.47 -3.69 9.25
CA SER A 246 1.68 -2.25 9.00
C SER A 246 0.59 -1.34 9.55
N SER A 247 -0.58 -1.88 9.92
CA SER A 247 -1.75 -1.03 10.21
C SER A 247 -2.73 -1.64 11.21
N GLY A 248 -2.60 -2.92 11.55
CA GLY A 248 -3.51 -3.61 12.45
C GLY A 248 -3.43 -3.11 13.90
N ASP A 249 -2.29 -2.58 14.29
CA ASP A 249 -2.00 -1.98 15.59
C ASP A 249 -2.98 -0.85 15.99
N ARG A 250 -3.48 -0.07 15.04
CA ARG A 250 -4.45 1.01 15.30
C ARG A 250 -5.78 0.51 15.85
N TRP A 251 -6.26 -0.68 15.38
CA TRP A 251 -7.47 -1.27 15.92
C TRP A 251 -7.26 -1.80 17.35
N VAL A 252 -6.12 -2.43 17.62
CA VAL A 252 -5.80 -2.89 18.97
C VAL A 252 -5.65 -1.70 19.91
N LEU A 253 -4.97 -0.62 19.46
CA LEU A 253 -4.82 0.61 20.24
C LEU A 253 -6.18 1.29 20.51
N ALA A 254 -7.08 1.33 19.50
CA ALA A 254 -8.42 1.89 19.66
C ALA A 254 -9.29 1.07 20.62
N TYR A 255 -9.13 -0.26 20.58
CA TYR A 255 -9.87 -1.18 21.46
C TYR A 255 -9.44 -1.08 22.90
N LEU A 256 -8.13 -1.01 23.15
CA LEU A 256 -7.55 -1.04 24.50
C LEU A 256 -7.43 0.34 25.15
N THR A 257 -7.50 1.43 24.37
CA THR A 257 -7.36 2.80 24.87
C THR A 257 -8.49 3.71 24.38
N ASN A 258 -8.18 4.72 23.58
CA ASN A 258 -9.13 5.67 23.02
C ASN A 258 -8.70 6.18 21.62
N MET A 259 -9.61 6.92 20.93
CA MET A 259 -9.33 7.46 19.61
C MET A 259 -8.29 8.57 19.60
N GLU A 260 -8.09 9.25 20.71
CA GLU A 260 -7.06 10.28 20.85
C GLU A 260 -5.65 9.69 20.73
N ASN A 261 -5.40 8.58 21.44
CA ASN A 261 -4.14 7.85 21.35
C ASN A 261 -3.91 7.31 19.93
N VAL A 262 -4.96 6.85 19.26
CA VAL A 262 -4.87 6.42 17.84
C VAL A 262 -4.48 7.59 16.95
N GLY A 263 -5.02 8.79 17.18
CA GLY A 263 -4.68 9.98 16.40
C GLY A 263 -3.23 10.42 16.58
N ILE A 264 -2.73 10.42 17.81
CA ILE A 264 -1.33 10.70 18.13
C ILE A 264 -0.41 9.66 17.50
N TYR A 265 -0.74 8.37 17.62
CA TYR A 265 0.00 7.29 17.00
C TYR A 265 -0.02 7.37 15.46
N ALA A 266 -1.18 7.65 14.87
CA ALA A 266 -1.34 7.75 13.41
C ALA A 266 -0.45 8.85 12.81
N LEU A 267 -0.29 9.99 13.53
CA LEU A 267 0.63 11.03 13.11
C LEU A 267 2.09 10.58 13.20
N SER A 268 2.46 9.89 14.28
CA SER A 268 3.81 9.33 14.44
C SER A 268 4.13 8.32 13.34
N ASP A 269 3.18 7.41 13.02
CA ASP A 269 3.32 6.40 11.96
C ASP A 269 3.36 7.02 10.56
N MET A 270 2.76 8.20 10.37
CA MET A 270 2.86 8.93 9.10
C MET A 270 4.32 9.24 8.71
N ALA A 271 5.21 9.49 9.68
CA ALA A 271 6.64 9.63 9.42
C ALA A 271 7.25 8.32 8.87
N GLY A 272 6.86 7.17 9.42
CA GLY A 272 7.24 5.85 8.90
C GLY A 272 6.71 5.58 7.50
N GLN A 273 5.45 5.96 7.23
CA GLN A 273 4.86 5.84 5.89
C GLN A 273 5.57 6.73 4.87
N LEU A 274 5.96 7.95 5.24
CA LEU A 274 6.78 8.82 4.40
C LEU A 274 8.16 8.20 4.12
N PHE A 275 8.81 7.62 5.12
CA PHE A 275 10.07 6.90 4.94
C PHE A 275 9.89 5.73 3.97
N ASN A 276 8.83 4.93 4.13
CA ASN A 276 8.51 3.84 3.21
C ASN A 276 8.32 4.35 1.77
N MET A 277 7.59 5.43 1.60
CA MET A 277 7.27 5.99 0.29
C MET A 277 8.48 6.60 -0.41
N CYS A 278 9.27 7.40 0.33
CA CYS A 278 10.38 8.16 -0.24
C CYS A 278 11.65 7.31 -0.43
N ILE A 279 11.84 6.28 0.40
CA ILE A 279 13.09 5.51 0.44
C ILE A 279 12.84 4.04 0.06
N LEU A 280 11.95 3.35 0.78
CA LEU A 280 11.79 1.90 0.61
C LEU A 280 11.17 1.54 -0.74
N TYR A 281 10.14 2.23 -1.16
CA TYR A 281 9.46 1.92 -2.42
C TYR A 281 10.37 2.12 -3.64
N PRO A 282 11.06 3.27 -3.83
CA PRO A 282 12.03 3.42 -4.92
C PRO A 282 13.18 2.42 -4.83
N MET A 283 13.68 2.16 -3.62
CA MET A 283 14.74 1.18 -3.41
C MET A 283 14.30 -0.22 -3.83
N SER A 284 13.14 -0.70 -3.37
CA SER A 284 12.64 -2.02 -3.73
C SER A 284 12.38 -2.16 -5.23
N ALA A 285 11.81 -1.12 -5.84
CA ALA A 285 11.48 -1.10 -7.26
C ALA A 285 12.72 -1.11 -8.18
N SER A 286 13.86 -0.62 -7.71
CA SER A 286 15.14 -0.62 -8.46
C SER A 286 16.06 -1.78 -8.07
N TYR A 287 16.22 -1.99 -6.78
CA TYR A 287 17.22 -2.93 -6.25
C TYR A 287 16.82 -4.40 -6.44
N ILE A 288 15.55 -4.75 -6.24
CA ILE A 288 15.09 -6.14 -6.41
C ILE A 288 15.29 -6.62 -7.86
N PRO A 289 14.82 -5.92 -8.92
CA PRO A 289 15.08 -6.34 -10.30
C PRO A 289 16.58 -6.40 -10.64
N TYR A 290 17.37 -5.46 -10.13
CA TYR A 290 18.83 -5.49 -10.30
C TYR A 290 19.43 -6.78 -9.74
N MET A 291 19.09 -7.15 -8.51
CA MET A 291 19.59 -8.36 -7.87
C MET A 291 19.11 -9.63 -8.58
N LEU A 292 17.82 -9.70 -8.97
CA LEU A 292 17.28 -10.83 -9.73
C LEU A 292 18.03 -11.03 -11.05
N ASN A 293 18.36 -9.94 -11.75
CA ASN A 293 19.14 -9.99 -12.97
C ASN A 293 20.58 -10.47 -12.70
N LYS A 294 21.20 -9.98 -11.62
CA LYS A 294 22.55 -10.40 -11.22
C LYS A 294 22.62 -11.90 -10.91
N TYR A 295 21.64 -12.45 -10.20
CA TYR A 295 21.51 -13.89 -9.98
C TYR A 295 21.30 -14.68 -11.28
N ALA A 296 20.48 -14.15 -12.20
CA ALA A 296 20.16 -14.83 -13.46
C ALA A 296 21.38 -14.91 -14.43
N GLN A 297 22.26 -13.90 -14.39
CA GLN A 297 23.44 -13.87 -15.27
C GLN A 297 24.50 -14.93 -14.93
N LYS A 298 24.51 -15.50 -13.71
CA LYS A 298 25.45 -16.53 -13.24
C LYS A 298 26.92 -16.21 -13.48
N LYS A 299 27.30 -14.93 -13.57
CA LYS A 299 28.69 -14.50 -13.84
C LYS A 299 29.58 -14.65 -12.61
N GLU A 300 28.99 -14.60 -11.43
CA GLU A 300 29.65 -14.72 -10.14
C GLU A 300 29.00 -15.86 -9.33
N PRO A 301 29.72 -16.53 -8.44
CA PRO A 301 29.15 -17.52 -7.52
C PRO A 301 28.04 -16.89 -6.64
N PHE A 302 26.97 -17.63 -6.38
CA PHE A 302 25.87 -17.15 -5.54
C PHE A 302 26.33 -16.63 -4.17
N TYR A 303 27.32 -17.26 -3.58
CA TYR A 303 27.90 -16.86 -2.30
C TYR A 303 28.50 -15.45 -2.34
N GLU A 304 29.22 -15.10 -3.42
CA GLU A 304 29.83 -13.77 -3.55
C GLU A 304 28.78 -12.69 -3.76
N ILE A 305 27.77 -12.99 -4.60
CA ILE A 305 26.64 -12.08 -4.82
C ILE A 305 25.93 -11.80 -3.49
N GLU A 306 25.67 -12.82 -2.69
CA GLU A 306 25.02 -12.68 -1.40
C GLU A 306 25.89 -12.01 -0.34
N ARG A 307 27.19 -12.25 -0.36
CA ARG A 307 28.15 -11.55 0.51
C ARG A 307 28.11 -10.05 0.24
N GLN A 308 28.12 -9.65 -1.05
CA GLN A 308 28.03 -8.26 -1.43
C GLN A 308 26.65 -7.67 -1.11
N ASN A 309 25.57 -8.41 -1.33
CA ASN A 309 24.20 -8.01 -0.97
C ASN A 309 24.08 -7.72 0.53
N ARG A 310 24.61 -8.60 1.39
CA ARG A 310 24.64 -8.41 2.85
C ARG A 310 25.49 -7.21 3.27
N LYS A 311 26.64 -6.99 2.62
CA LYS A 311 27.47 -5.81 2.86
C LYS A 311 26.71 -4.54 2.53
N ASN A 312 26.07 -4.48 1.38
CA ASN A 312 25.23 -3.35 0.96
C ASN A 312 24.06 -3.12 1.92
N MET A 313 23.39 -4.18 2.37
CA MET A 313 22.32 -4.13 3.37
C MET A 313 22.77 -3.43 4.65
N TRP A 314 23.86 -3.91 5.26
CA TRP A 314 24.34 -3.34 6.52
C TRP A 314 24.78 -1.88 6.38
N TRP A 315 25.51 -1.56 5.31
CA TRP A 315 25.89 -0.18 5.04
C TRP A 315 24.67 0.72 4.85
N THR A 316 23.69 0.27 4.08
CA THR A 316 22.45 1.04 3.88
C THR A 316 21.70 1.23 5.19
N MET A 317 21.58 0.18 6.02
CA MET A 317 20.92 0.28 7.33
C MET A 317 21.65 1.24 8.28
N ILE A 318 22.99 1.22 8.31
CA ILE A 318 23.79 2.14 9.15
C ILE A 318 23.59 3.59 8.67
N ILE A 319 23.74 3.85 7.37
CA ILE A 319 23.57 5.19 6.79
C ILE A 319 22.16 5.71 7.08
N MET A 320 21.12 4.89 6.86
CA MET A 320 19.74 5.28 7.14
C MET A 320 19.49 5.46 8.65
N GLY A 321 20.13 4.66 9.50
CA GLY A 321 20.08 4.83 10.95
C GLY A 321 20.64 6.19 11.39
N ILE A 322 21.76 6.61 10.83
CA ILE A 322 22.34 7.94 11.11
C ILE A 322 21.40 9.04 10.60
N LEU A 323 20.91 8.94 9.35
CA LEU A 323 20.00 9.93 8.77
C LEU A 323 18.69 10.04 9.55
N VAL A 324 18.11 8.91 9.96
CA VAL A 324 16.90 8.87 10.80
C VAL A 324 17.17 9.52 12.16
N SER A 325 18.31 9.24 12.79
CA SER A 325 18.66 9.83 14.09
C SER A 325 18.81 11.36 13.99
N ILE A 326 19.50 11.85 12.94
CA ILE A 326 19.61 13.29 12.68
C ILE A 326 18.23 13.90 12.40
N GLY A 327 17.44 13.26 11.54
CA GLY A 327 16.09 13.72 11.17
C GLY A 327 15.14 13.75 12.37
N THR A 328 15.21 12.79 13.28
CA THR A 328 14.38 12.77 14.49
C THR A 328 14.80 13.83 15.49
N ILE A 329 16.12 14.07 15.68
CA ILE A 329 16.61 15.17 16.50
C ILE A 329 16.09 16.50 15.94
N PHE A 330 16.21 16.72 14.64
CA PHE A 330 15.70 17.92 13.97
C PHE A 330 14.18 18.07 14.12
N ALA A 331 13.43 16.96 13.98
CA ALA A 331 11.98 16.95 14.19
C ALA A 331 11.58 17.29 15.64
N LEU A 332 12.35 16.85 16.64
CA LEU A 332 12.11 17.21 18.06
C LEU A 332 12.35 18.68 18.34
N PHE A 333 13.33 19.32 17.66
CA PHE A 333 13.60 20.76 17.83
C PHE A 333 12.61 21.65 17.09
N ILE A 334 12.29 21.34 15.84
CA ILE A 334 11.47 22.19 14.97
C ILE A 334 9.99 21.79 15.01
N GLY A 335 9.71 20.49 15.22
CA GLY A 335 8.36 19.96 15.23
C GLY A 335 7.39 20.69 16.17
N PRO A 336 7.76 21.05 17.40
CA PRO A 336 6.88 21.80 18.30
C PRO A 336 6.46 23.17 17.76
N SER A 337 7.26 23.79 16.88
CA SER A 337 6.93 25.07 16.24
C SER A 337 6.02 24.92 15.02
N ILE A 338 6.03 23.73 14.38
CA ILE A 338 5.23 23.46 13.16
C ILE A 338 3.92 22.76 13.50
N LEU A 339 3.93 21.83 14.47
CA LEU A 339 2.75 21.04 14.82
C LEU A 339 1.85 21.79 15.80
N PRO A 340 0.51 21.64 15.66
CA PRO A 340 -0.41 22.09 16.70
C PRO A 340 -0.06 21.43 18.05
N GLN A 341 -0.16 22.18 19.13
CA GLN A 341 0.26 21.76 20.48
C GLN A 341 -0.34 20.41 20.93
N LYS A 342 -1.60 20.15 20.51
CA LYS A 342 -2.34 18.90 20.76
C LYS A 342 -1.70 17.65 20.14
N TYR A 343 -0.76 17.81 19.20
CA TYR A 343 -0.08 16.71 18.51
C TYR A 343 1.43 16.62 18.81
N VAL A 344 2.00 17.55 19.56
CA VAL A 344 3.45 17.58 19.85
C VAL A 344 3.93 16.27 20.49
N GLN A 345 3.08 15.64 21.30
CA GLN A 345 3.38 14.34 21.92
C GLN A 345 3.72 13.25 20.88
N SER A 346 3.20 13.33 19.65
CA SER A 346 3.49 12.34 18.60
C SER A 346 4.97 12.25 18.24
N LEU A 347 5.72 13.34 18.40
CA LEU A 347 7.15 13.40 18.09
C LEU A 347 7.97 12.41 18.93
N ASN A 348 7.52 12.12 20.17
CA ASN A 348 8.20 11.20 21.07
C ASN A 348 8.22 9.75 20.57
N TYR A 349 7.31 9.38 19.67
CA TYR A 349 7.17 8.02 19.16
C TYR A 349 7.82 7.83 17.78
N VAL A 350 8.10 8.93 17.06
CA VAL A 350 8.59 8.90 15.66
C VAL A 350 9.89 8.09 15.51
N TRP A 351 10.83 8.27 16.46
CA TRP A 351 12.12 7.61 16.40
C TRP A 351 12.02 6.08 16.52
N ILE A 352 11.11 5.57 17.37
CA ILE A 352 10.89 4.12 17.55
C ILE A 352 10.33 3.53 16.26
N ILE A 353 9.34 4.21 15.68
CA ILE A 353 8.70 3.77 14.42
C ILE A 353 9.73 3.76 13.28
N LEU A 354 10.50 4.84 13.12
CA LEU A 354 11.50 4.93 12.04
C LEU A 354 12.60 3.88 12.19
N MET A 355 13.03 3.58 13.43
CA MET A 355 13.94 2.46 13.68
C MET A 355 13.33 1.13 13.22
N GLY A 356 12.05 0.89 13.47
CA GLY A 356 11.35 -0.28 12.94
C GLY A 356 11.41 -0.35 11.41
N TYR A 357 11.16 0.76 10.72
CA TYR A 357 11.22 0.82 9.26
C TYR A 357 12.64 0.57 8.69
N ILE A 358 13.71 0.85 9.44
CA ILE A 358 15.09 0.48 9.04
C ILE A 358 15.23 -1.04 9.00
N PHE A 359 14.73 -1.76 10.02
CA PHE A 359 14.74 -3.22 10.01
C PHE A 359 13.83 -3.79 8.91
N PHE A 360 12.65 -3.18 8.71
CA PHE A 360 11.78 -3.54 7.60
C PHE A 360 12.45 -3.36 6.24
N MET A 361 13.25 -2.30 6.05
CA MET A 361 14.10 -2.10 4.87
C MET A 361 15.07 -3.27 4.64
N GLY A 362 15.71 -3.77 5.70
CA GLY A 362 16.61 -4.91 5.62
C GLY A 362 15.96 -6.17 5.03
N THR A 363 14.64 -6.33 5.20
CA THR A 363 13.91 -7.47 4.64
C THR A 363 13.90 -7.49 3.11
N TYR A 364 13.91 -6.33 2.45
CA TYR A 364 13.95 -6.25 0.98
C TYR A 364 15.26 -6.82 0.42
N PHE A 365 16.39 -6.60 1.08
CA PHE A 365 17.67 -7.20 0.70
C PHE A 365 17.63 -8.72 0.87
N CYS A 366 17.13 -9.20 2.01
CA CYS A 366 17.07 -10.62 2.32
C CYS A 366 16.08 -11.37 1.41
N SER A 367 14.99 -10.72 1.00
CA SER A 367 13.96 -11.34 0.16
C SER A 367 14.40 -11.57 -1.29
N CYS A 368 15.44 -10.88 -1.79
CA CYS A 368 15.89 -11.01 -3.18
C CYS A 368 16.19 -12.46 -3.58
N ILE A 369 16.96 -13.19 -2.78
CA ILE A 369 17.31 -14.59 -3.06
C ILE A 369 16.10 -15.52 -2.92
N LEU A 370 15.23 -15.27 -1.93
CA LEU A 370 14.01 -16.06 -1.72
C LEU A 370 13.04 -15.92 -2.90
N VAL A 371 12.88 -14.70 -3.42
CA VAL A 371 12.09 -14.42 -4.61
C VAL A 371 12.70 -15.09 -5.84
N PHE A 372 14.02 -14.99 -6.01
CA PHE A 372 14.74 -15.65 -7.12
C PHE A 372 14.54 -17.16 -7.12
N GLN A 373 14.61 -17.79 -5.93
CA GLN A 373 14.39 -19.24 -5.76
C GLN A 373 12.91 -19.63 -5.70
N LYS A 374 11.97 -18.68 -5.92
CA LYS A 374 10.52 -18.90 -5.87
C LYS A 374 10.00 -19.46 -4.53
N LYS A 375 10.71 -19.20 -3.43
CA LYS A 375 10.33 -19.62 -2.07
C LYS A 375 9.26 -18.70 -1.45
N THR A 376 8.17 -18.47 -2.20
CA THR A 376 7.09 -17.53 -1.81
C THR A 376 6.33 -17.96 -0.57
N TRP A 377 6.16 -19.26 -0.35
CA TRP A 377 5.55 -19.81 0.86
C TRP A 377 6.36 -19.51 2.14
N ASN A 378 7.69 -19.51 2.02
CA ASN A 378 8.54 -19.14 3.14
C ASN A 378 8.35 -17.66 3.49
N ILE A 379 8.27 -16.77 2.48
CA ILE A 379 8.01 -15.34 2.69
C ILE A 379 6.66 -15.14 3.35
N LEU A 380 5.61 -15.85 2.90
CA LEU A 380 4.29 -15.83 3.52
C LEU A 380 4.34 -16.26 4.99
N GLY A 381 5.02 -17.38 5.30
CA GLY A 381 5.16 -17.87 6.66
C GLY A 381 5.87 -16.88 7.58
N MET A 382 6.96 -16.26 7.11
CA MET A 382 7.70 -15.25 7.87
C MET A 382 6.83 -14.01 8.14
N ASN A 383 6.05 -13.57 7.14
CA ASN A 383 5.12 -12.45 7.27
C ASN A 383 3.99 -12.77 8.26
N ALA A 384 3.44 -13.98 8.19
CA ALA A 384 2.41 -14.44 9.12
C ALA A 384 2.91 -14.48 10.59
N ILE A 385 4.11 -15.01 10.81
CA ILE A 385 4.72 -15.05 12.16
C ILE A 385 4.92 -13.61 12.68
N ALA A 386 5.48 -12.71 11.87
CA ALA A 386 5.71 -11.34 12.28
C ALA A 386 4.40 -10.59 12.59
N ALA A 387 3.36 -10.77 11.74
CA ALA A 387 2.04 -10.18 11.95
C ALA A 387 1.35 -10.71 13.20
N SER A 388 1.39 -12.02 13.44
CA SER A 388 0.84 -12.62 14.66
C SER A 388 1.56 -12.14 15.91
N THR A 389 2.90 -12.05 15.85
CA THR A 389 3.71 -11.51 16.96
C THR A 389 3.36 -10.04 17.22
N ASN A 390 3.13 -9.24 16.17
CA ASN A 390 2.72 -7.85 16.33
C ASN A 390 1.39 -7.72 17.08
N ILE A 391 0.38 -8.52 16.71
CA ILE A 391 -0.90 -8.53 17.42
C ILE A 391 -0.73 -8.94 18.88
N ILE A 392 -0.02 -10.03 19.15
CA ILE A 392 0.20 -10.53 20.51
C ILE A 392 0.91 -9.49 21.37
N LEU A 393 2.01 -8.89 20.85
CA LEU A 393 2.75 -7.86 21.57
C LEU A 393 1.91 -6.60 21.80
N ASN A 394 1.06 -6.20 20.85
CA ASN A 394 0.15 -5.10 21.03
C ASN A 394 -0.83 -5.34 22.21
N PHE A 395 -1.44 -6.52 22.27
CA PHE A 395 -2.33 -6.88 23.40
C PHE A 395 -1.60 -6.93 24.75
N LEU A 396 -0.32 -7.30 24.78
CA LEU A 396 0.47 -7.37 26.02
C LEU A 396 1.03 -6.01 26.44
N LEU A 397 1.53 -5.20 25.50
CA LEU A 397 2.28 -3.99 25.82
C LEU A 397 1.42 -2.72 25.87
N ILE A 398 0.34 -2.64 25.09
CA ILE A 398 -0.53 -1.46 25.08
C ILE A 398 -1.19 -1.22 26.46
N PRO A 399 -1.72 -2.21 27.18
CA PRO A 399 -2.28 -1.99 28.52
C PRO A 399 -1.26 -1.44 29.52
N LEU A 400 0.02 -1.78 29.36
CA LEU A 400 1.09 -1.37 30.28
C LEU A 400 1.71 -0.01 29.92
N PHE A 401 1.90 0.25 28.61
CA PHE A 401 2.69 1.38 28.14
C PHE A 401 1.94 2.30 27.15
N GLY A 402 0.65 2.04 26.89
CA GLY A 402 -0.15 2.85 25.96
C GLY A 402 0.47 2.91 24.56
N ILE A 403 0.64 4.12 24.01
CA ILE A 403 1.21 4.35 22.67
C ILE A 403 2.65 3.82 22.58
N TYR A 404 3.47 3.94 23.63
CA TYR A 404 4.81 3.34 23.65
C TYR A 404 4.75 1.83 23.47
N GLY A 405 3.80 1.16 24.10
CA GLY A 405 3.58 -0.28 23.94
C GLY A 405 3.32 -0.65 22.47
N CYS A 406 2.48 0.13 21.79
CA CYS A 406 2.16 -0.04 20.38
C CYS A 406 3.40 0.12 19.47
N THR A 407 4.16 1.21 19.68
CA THR A 407 5.38 1.48 18.87
C THR A 407 6.48 0.44 19.09
N ILE A 408 6.66 0.00 20.35
CA ILE A 408 7.61 -1.06 20.70
C ILE A 408 7.19 -2.39 20.10
N ALA A 409 5.92 -2.76 20.14
CA ALA A 409 5.40 -3.96 19.51
C ALA A 409 5.70 -3.99 18.00
N THR A 410 5.49 -2.86 17.32
CA THR A 410 5.80 -2.72 15.89
C THR A 410 7.29 -2.84 15.61
N LEU A 411 8.14 -2.17 16.41
CA LEU A 411 9.60 -2.29 16.30
C LEU A 411 10.08 -3.75 16.44
N PHE A 412 9.66 -4.45 17.50
CA PHE A 412 10.04 -5.84 17.71
C PHE A 412 9.55 -6.77 16.60
N SER A 413 8.35 -6.52 16.09
CA SER A 413 7.80 -7.31 14.98
C SER A 413 8.58 -7.12 13.69
N TYR A 414 9.04 -5.90 13.40
CA TYR A 414 9.91 -5.64 12.25
C TYR A 414 11.31 -6.22 12.43
N ILE A 415 11.87 -6.20 13.64
CA ILE A 415 13.14 -6.88 13.97
C ILE A 415 12.99 -8.39 13.76
N LEU A 416 11.92 -8.99 14.27
CA LEU A 416 11.63 -10.42 14.07
C LEU A 416 11.46 -10.75 12.59
N PHE A 417 10.69 -9.95 11.84
CA PHE A 417 10.50 -10.14 10.41
C PHE A 417 11.82 -10.07 9.64
N PHE A 418 12.69 -9.11 9.97
CA PHE A 418 14.03 -9.01 9.41
C PHE A 418 14.88 -10.23 9.75
N TYR A 419 14.91 -10.65 11.02
CA TYR A 419 15.68 -11.82 11.45
C TYR A 419 15.23 -13.10 10.74
N LEU A 420 13.92 -13.34 10.62
CA LEU A 420 13.38 -14.50 9.90
C LEU A 420 13.80 -14.49 8.42
N ASN A 421 13.68 -13.33 7.75
CA ASN A 421 14.12 -13.18 6.36
C ASN A 421 15.64 -13.39 6.20
N LEU A 422 16.45 -12.86 7.13
CA LEU A 422 17.90 -13.04 7.12
C LEU A 422 18.28 -14.52 7.29
N ARG A 423 17.60 -15.22 8.22
CA ARG A 423 17.80 -16.67 8.42
C ARG A 423 17.35 -17.48 7.21
N GLY A 424 16.21 -17.12 6.62
CA GLY A 424 15.70 -17.74 5.39
C GLY A 424 16.65 -17.55 4.20
N ALA A 425 17.20 -16.35 4.02
CA ALA A 425 18.18 -16.05 2.99
C ALA A 425 19.48 -16.85 3.18
N LYS A 426 19.97 -17.00 4.44
CA LYS A 426 21.15 -17.83 4.73
C LYS A 426 20.94 -19.31 4.38
N LYS A 427 19.74 -19.86 4.62
CA LYS A 427 19.41 -21.26 4.28
C LYS A 427 19.17 -21.46 2.77
N ALA A 428 19.08 -20.40 2.00
CA ALA A 428 18.84 -20.42 0.58
C ALA A 428 20.16 -20.40 -0.25
N ILE A 429 21.28 -20.10 0.39
CA ILE A 429 22.63 -20.13 -0.17
C ILE A 429 23.21 -21.53 -0.06
#